data_279fde1280bf458b0ac9d91c1e35fb0a
#
_entry.id   279fde1280bf458b0ac9d91c1e35fb0a
#
_cell.length_a   1.000
_cell.length_b   1.000
_cell.length_c   1.000
_cell.angle_alpha   90.00
_cell.angle_beta   90.00
_cell.angle_gamma   90.00
#
_symmetry.space_group_name_H-M   'P 1'
#
loop_
_entity.id
_entity.type
_entity.pdbx_description
1 polymer ?
#
loop_
_entity_poly.entity_id
_entity_poly.type
_entity_poly.pdbx_seq_one_letter_code
_entity_poly.pdbx_strand_id
1 'polypeptide(L)'
;SPRILGDSFLYKDVLFLSFFTISLFFFLEAINKLSIRNLIYFSLFNALAINLRIFAILIPFFFIFILLIINFYSNIFLENYKKLILYIFSLTIFTYIFWPYLWENPLQKFIELFSSLDYLIKLKILYFNQYIPNEFLPNTYIMNWIIISSPIFQMIFFLFGFMFYSIRFFKRF
;
A
#
# COMPACT_ATOMS: atom_id res chain seq x y z
N SER A 1 -8.51 4.61 18.56
CA SER A 1 -7.83 3.47 19.18
C SER A 1 -6.68 3.99 20.04
N PRO A 2 -6.47 3.49 21.28
CA PRO A 2 -5.36 3.88 22.15
C PRO A 2 -4.00 3.71 21.46
N ARG A 3 -3.87 2.74 20.57
CA ARG A 3 -2.67 2.48 19.79
C ARG A 3 -2.38 3.60 18.81
N ILE A 4 -3.39 4.13 18.11
CA ILE A 4 -3.21 5.28 17.20
C ILE A 4 -2.74 6.51 17.98
N LEU A 5 -3.21 6.70 19.20
CA LEU A 5 -2.73 7.78 20.07
C LEU A 5 -1.28 7.55 20.51
N GLY A 6 -0.89 6.33 20.86
CA GLY A 6 0.50 5.98 21.16
C GLY A 6 1.43 6.15 19.96
N ASP A 7 0.98 5.69 18.81
CA ASP A 7 1.74 5.79 17.55
C ASP A 7 1.75 7.22 16.98
N SER A 8 0.87 8.11 17.45
CA SER A 8 0.87 9.53 17.03
C SER A 8 2.15 10.27 17.42
N PHE A 9 2.92 9.76 18.37
CA PHE A 9 4.28 10.23 18.67
C PHE A 9 5.30 9.82 17.60
N LEU A 10 4.98 8.82 16.76
CA LEU A 10 5.78 8.43 15.61
C LEU A 10 5.28 9.16 14.36
N TYR A 11 5.69 10.41 14.18
CA TYR A 11 5.27 11.28 13.07
C TYR A 11 5.21 10.60 11.70
N LYS A 12 6.19 9.72 11.41
CA LYS A 12 6.25 9.01 10.12
C LYS A 12 5.05 8.11 9.88
N ASP A 13 4.57 7.40 10.90
CA ASP A 13 3.50 6.42 10.74
C ASP A 13 2.14 7.09 10.60
N VAL A 14 1.92 8.19 11.30
CA VAL A 14 0.69 9.00 11.17
C VAL A 14 0.63 9.67 9.80
N LEU A 15 1.71 10.29 9.36
CA LEU A 15 1.80 10.92 8.03
C LEU A 15 1.62 9.87 6.92
N PHE A 16 2.29 8.73 7.06
CA PHE A 16 2.12 7.61 6.13
C PHE A 16 0.66 7.18 6.03
N LEU A 17 0.00 6.92 7.17
CA LEU A 17 -1.40 6.51 7.20
C LEU A 17 -2.31 7.55 6.54
N SER A 18 -2.06 8.84 6.79
CA SER A 18 -2.83 9.93 6.20
C SER A 18 -2.70 9.95 4.68
N PHE A 19 -1.47 9.98 4.16
CA PHE A 19 -1.26 10.02 2.71
C PHE A 19 -1.68 8.72 2.03
N PHE A 20 -1.50 7.59 2.68
CA PHE A 20 -1.95 6.29 2.20
C PHE A 20 -3.48 6.26 2.07
N THR A 21 -4.21 6.73 3.07
CA THR A 21 -5.68 6.78 3.05
C THR A 21 -6.20 7.73 1.98
N ILE A 22 -5.60 8.92 1.84
CA ILE A 22 -5.96 9.87 0.78
C ILE A 22 -5.65 9.28 -0.60
N SER A 23 -4.51 8.60 -0.74
CA SER A 23 -4.16 7.90 -1.98
C SER A 23 -5.17 6.82 -2.34
N LEU A 24 -5.62 6.01 -1.38
CA LEU A 24 -6.67 5.01 -1.58
C LEU A 24 -8.01 5.64 -1.99
N PHE A 25 -8.36 6.78 -1.41
CA PHE A 25 -9.57 7.50 -1.83
C PHE A 25 -9.49 7.89 -3.32
N PHE A 26 -8.40 8.54 -3.74
CA PHE A 26 -8.24 8.91 -5.16
C PHE A 26 -8.04 7.71 -6.08
N PHE A 27 -7.48 6.61 -5.59
CA PHE A 27 -7.44 5.33 -6.30
C PHE A 27 -8.86 4.82 -6.64
N LEU A 28 -9.78 4.80 -5.67
CA LEU A 28 -11.16 4.40 -5.89
C LEU A 28 -11.89 5.37 -6.83
N GLU A 29 -11.68 6.67 -6.66
CA GLU A 29 -12.22 7.68 -7.56
C GLU A 29 -11.66 7.54 -8.99
N ALA A 30 -10.39 7.21 -9.14
CA ALA A 30 -9.75 7.00 -10.44
C ALA A 30 -10.26 5.72 -11.14
N ILE A 31 -10.58 4.65 -10.41
CA ILE A 31 -11.22 3.46 -11.00
C ILE A 31 -12.62 3.78 -11.50
N ASN A 32 -13.41 4.50 -10.70
CA ASN A 32 -14.78 4.83 -11.06
C ASN A 32 -14.85 5.87 -12.18
N LYS A 33 -13.96 6.85 -12.14
CA LYS A 33 -13.91 7.94 -13.11
C LYS A 33 -12.45 8.31 -13.38
N LEU A 34 -11.96 7.85 -14.53
CA LEU A 34 -10.61 8.13 -15.01
C LEU A 34 -10.46 9.60 -15.46
N SER A 35 -10.60 10.54 -14.53
CA SER A 35 -10.35 11.96 -14.80
C SER A 35 -8.88 12.29 -14.59
N ILE A 36 -8.32 13.18 -15.41
CA ILE A 36 -6.92 13.64 -15.32
C ILE A 36 -6.64 14.22 -13.93
N ARG A 37 -7.57 14.99 -13.39
CA ARG A 37 -7.44 15.59 -12.06
C ARG A 37 -7.30 14.53 -10.96
N ASN A 38 -8.14 13.50 -10.97
CA ASN A 38 -8.10 12.43 -9.97
C ASN A 38 -6.78 11.64 -10.08
N LEU A 39 -6.29 11.40 -11.30
CA LEU A 39 -5.01 10.72 -11.52
C LEU A 39 -3.82 11.52 -11.01
N ILE A 40 -3.82 12.84 -11.18
CA ILE A 40 -2.75 13.72 -10.66
C ILE A 40 -2.77 13.73 -9.12
N TYR A 41 -3.92 13.88 -8.48
CA TYR A 41 -4.00 13.80 -7.01
C TYR A 41 -3.63 12.40 -6.50
N PHE A 42 -4.08 11.36 -7.18
CA PHE A 42 -3.70 10.00 -6.84
C PHE A 42 -2.18 9.81 -6.89
N SER A 43 -1.52 10.23 -7.98
CA SER A 43 -0.07 10.11 -8.13
C SER A 43 0.69 10.96 -7.09
N LEU A 44 0.21 12.16 -6.77
CA LEU A 44 0.80 13.04 -5.77
C LEU A 44 0.78 12.39 -4.37
N PHE A 45 -0.39 12.01 -3.88
CA PHE A 45 -0.51 11.44 -2.54
C PHE A 45 0.13 10.05 -2.43
N ASN A 46 0.12 9.29 -3.52
CA ASN A 46 0.83 8.02 -3.54
C ASN A 46 2.35 8.21 -3.51
N ALA A 47 2.91 9.17 -4.24
CA ALA A 47 4.33 9.50 -4.17
C ALA A 47 4.75 9.92 -2.75
N LEU A 48 3.94 10.73 -2.06
CA LEU A 48 4.18 11.10 -0.66
C LEU A 48 4.14 9.89 0.27
N ALA A 49 3.21 8.95 0.05
CA ALA A 49 3.14 7.73 0.82
C ALA A 49 4.35 6.81 0.57
N ILE A 50 4.79 6.66 -0.69
CA ILE A 50 5.98 5.87 -1.06
C ILE A 50 7.25 6.45 -0.42
N ASN A 51 7.38 7.78 -0.38
CA ASN A 51 8.51 8.45 0.24
C ASN A 51 8.62 8.14 1.75
N LEU A 52 7.50 7.99 2.44
CA LEU A 52 7.48 7.65 3.86
C LEU A 52 7.69 6.15 4.10
N ARG A 53 7.07 5.30 3.29
CA ARG A 53 7.16 3.85 3.35
C ARG A 53 7.08 3.25 1.96
N ILE A 54 8.14 2.57 1.53
CA ILE A 54 8.24 1.95 0.19
C ILE A 54 7.09 0.97 -0.10
N PHE A 55 6.46 0.38 0.94
CA PHE A 55 5.32 -0.52 0.78
C PHE A 55 4.10 0.12 0.08
N ALA A 56 3.99 1.45 0.08
CA ALA A 56 2.95 2.14 -0.68
C ALA A 56 3.04 1.93 -2.20
N ILE A 57 4.16 1.40 -2.71
CA ILE A 57 4.33 1.03 -4.12
C ILE A 57 3.35 -0.08 -4.56
N LEU A 58 2.76 -0.80 -3.61
CA LEU A 58 1.72 -1.80 -3.91
C LEU A 58 0.44 -1.16 -4.46
N ILE A 59 0.11 0.09 -4.08
CA ILE A 59 -1.10 0.75 -4.56
C ILE A 59 -1.07 0.97 -6.08
N PRO A 60 -0.03 1.59 -6.68
CA PRO A 60 0.05 1.72 -8.13
C PRO A 60 0.09 0.36 -8.83
N PHE A 61 0.72 -0.65 -8.24
CA PHE A 61 0.72 -1.99 -8.80
C PHE A 61 -0.71 -2.57 -8.89
N PHE A 62 -1.50 -2.48 -7.83
CA PHE A 62 -2.90 -2.90 -7.85
C PHE A 62 -3.75 -2.07 -8.79
N PHE A 63 -3.49 -0.76 -8.90
CA PHE A 63 -4.20 0.11 -9.83
C PHE A 63 -3.98 -0.32 -11.29
N ILE A 64 -2.74 -0.53 -11.67
CA ILE A 64 -2.39 -1.02 -13.02
C ILE A 64 -3.03 -2.38 -13.28
N PHE A 65 -2.94 -3.29 -12.31
CA PHE A 65 -3.53 -4.64 -12.41
C PHE A 65 -5.05 -4.60 -12.61
N ILE A 66 -5.77 -3.79 -11.84
CA ILE A 66 -7.22 -3.62 -11.99
C ILE A 66 -7.57 -2.99 -13.34
N LEU A 67 -6.82 -1.99 -13.79
CA LEU A 67 -7.03 -1.39 -15.11
C LEU A 67 -6.81 -2.41 -16.23
N LEU A 68 -5.81 -3.29 -16.12
CA LEU A 68 -5.58 -4.36 -17.09
C LEU A 68 -6.76 -5.35 -17.13
N ILE A 69 -7.32 -5.71 -15.97
CA ILE A 69 -8.49 -6.58 -15.90
C ILE A 69 -9.70 -5.91 -16.56
N ILE A 70 -10.03 -4.67 -16.16
CA ILE A 70 -11.17 -3.94 -16.73
C ILE A 70 -11.04 -3.84 -18.25
N ASN A 71 -9.83 -3.59 -18.69
CA ASN A 71 -9.51 -3.45 -20.09
C ASN A 71 -9.63 -4.76 -20.89
N PHE A 72 -9.27 -5.87 -20.29
CA PHE A 72 -9.44 -7.20 -20.90
C PHE A 72 -10.93 -7.53 -21.15
N TYR A 73 -11.82 -7.09 -20.24
CA TYR A 73 -13.26 -7.33 -20.37
C TYR A 73 -13.99 -6.30 -21.24
N SER A 74 -13.53 -5.08 -21.37
CA SER A 74 -14.29 -3.98 -21.95
C SER A 74 -13.79 -3.45 -23.31
N ASN A 75 -12.69 -3.98 -23.86
CA ASN A 75 -12.05 -3.53 -25.11
C ASN A 75 -11.80 -2.00 -25.23
N ILE A 76 -11.77 -1.28 -24.12
CA ILE A 76 -11.59 0.19 -24.05
C ILE A 76 -10.11 0.57 -23.97
N PHE A 77 -9.21 -0.29 -24.43
CA PHE A 77 -7.76 -0.15 -24.26
C PHE A 77 -7.20 1.18 -24.81
N LEU A 78 -7.66 1.58 -25.97
CA LEU A 78 -7.08 2.72 -26.69
C LEU A 78 -7.38 4.09 -26.07
N GLU A 79 -8.43 4.23 -25.27
CA GLU A 79 -8.72 5.50 -24.58
C GLU A 79 -7.99 5.66 -23.24
N ASN A 80 -7.71 4.56 -22.58
CA ASN A 80 -7.21 4.59 -21.20
C ASN A 80 -5.68 4.54 -21.10
N TYR A 81 -4.94 4.08 -22.14
CA TYR A 81 -3.47 3.99 -22.08
C TYR A 81 -2.79 5.36 -21.90
N LYS A 82 -3.31 6.42 -22.53
CA LYS A 82 -2.77 7.79 -22.37
C LYS A 82 -2.89 8.27 -20.92
N LYS A 83 -4.00 7.95 -20.27
CA LYS A 83 -4.24 8.28 -18.87
C LYS A 83 -3.34 7.47 -17.94
N LEU A 84 -3.09 6.20 -18.27
CA LEU A 84 -2.15 5.35 -17.54
C LEU A 84 -0.72 5.88 -17.67
N ILE A 85 -0.28 6.25 -18.87
CA ILE A 85 1.03 6.87 -19.09
C ILE A 85 1.15 8.17 -18.29
N LEU A 86 0.13 9.02 -18.32
CA LEU A 86 0.09 10.24 -17.53
C LEU A 86 0.25 9.96 -16.03
N TYR A 87 -0.46 8.95 -15.52
CA TYR A 87 -0.37 8.55 -14.12
C TYR A 87 1.05 8.08 -13.76
N ILE A 88 1.64 7.17 -14.54
CA ILE A 88 2.99 6.64 -14.29
C ILE A 88 4.01 7.78 -14.35
N PHE A 89 3.91 8.65 -15.36
CA PHE A 89 4.81 9.79 -15.54
C PHE A 89 4.72 10.77 -14.36
N SER A 90 3.50 11.16 -13.97
CA SER A 90 3.30 12.05 -12.83
C SER A 90 3.74 11.42 -11.50
N LEU A 91 3.49 10.12 -11.30
CA LEU A 91 3.95 9.39 -10.13
C LEU A 91 5.49 9.39 -10.04
N THR A 92 6.17 9.11 -11.14
CA THR A 92 7.65 9.11 -11.20
C THR A 92 8.21 10.50 -10.90
N ILE A 93 7.64 11.55 -11.48
CA ILE A 93 8.06 12.93 -11.23
C ILE A 93 7.87 13.29 -9.75
N PHE A 94 6.69 13.07 -9.19
CA PHE A 94 6.43 13.42 -7.80
C PHE A 94 7.31 12.58 -6.85
N THR A 95 7.50 11.30 -7.11
CA THR A 95 8.40 10.46 -6.31
C THR A 95 9.82 11.00 -6.34
N TYR A 96 10.33 11.38 -7.51
CA TYR A 96 11.66 11.97 -7.65
C TYR A 96 11.79 13.30 -6.91
N ILE A 97 10.81 14.20 -7.05
CA ILE A 97 10.83 15.52 -6.40
C ILE A 97 10.82 15.38 -4.87
N PHE A 98 9.97 14.53 -4.32
CA PHE A 98 9.80 14.41 -2.87
C PHE A 98 10.79 13.46 -2.21
N TRP A 99 11.63 12.77 -2.99
CA TRP A 99 12.61 11.82 -2.46
C TRP A 99 14.06 12.23 -2.75
N PRO A 100 14.66 13.11 -1.94
CA PRO A 100 16.02 13.63 -2.17
C PRO A 100 17.09 12.55 -2.30
N TYR A 101 16.88 11.38 -1.67
CA TYR A 101 17.76 10.22 -1.77
C TYR A 101 17.99 9.75 -3.22
N LEU A 102 17.02 9.96 -4.10
CA LEU A 102 17.09 9.56 -5.51
C LEU A 102 17.80 10.60 -6.41
N TRP A 103 18.14 11.79 -5.90
CA TRP A 103 18.65 12.87 -6.75
C TRP A 103 20.05 12.62 -7.30
N GLU A 104 20.93 11.92 -6.57
CA GLU A 104 22.29 11.68 -7.01
C GLU A 104 22.36 10.64 -8.16
N ASN A 105 21.80 9.44 -7.93
CA ASN A 105 21.81 8.32 -8.87
C ASN A 105 20.50 7.52 -8.75
N PRO A 106 19.39 7.95 -9.39
CA PRO A 106 18.05 7.45 -9.11
C PRO A 106 17.90 5.93 -9.32
N LEU A 107 18.46 5.38 -10.38
CA LEU A 107 18.36 3.94 -10.67
C LEU A 107 19.17 3.11 -9.70
N GLN A 108 20.41 3.49 -9.42
CA GLN A 108 21.27 2.77 -8.48
C GLN A 108 20.70 2.82 -7.07
N LYS A 109 20.28 4.01 -6.62
CA LYS A 109 19.68 4.21 -5.30
C LYS A 109 18.38 3.46 -5.13
N PHE A 110 17.58 3.36 -6.18
CA PHE A 110 16.36 2.56 -6.16
C PHE A 110 16.65 1.06 -6.01
N ILE A 111 17.67 0.53 -6.71
CA ILE A 111 18.10 -0.86 -6.57
C ILE A 111 18.70 -1.12 -5.17
N GLU A 112 19.51 -0.20 -4.65
CA GLU A 112 20.08 -0.29 -3.30
C GLU A 112 19.02 -0.40 -2.20
N LEU A 113 17.85 0.23 -2.38
CA LEU A 113 16.72 0.09 -1.44
C LEU A 113 16.23 -1.34 -1.31
N PHE A 114 16.12 -2.06 -2.43
CA PHE A 114 15.70 -3.47 -2.39
C PHE A 114 16.79 -4.38 -1.80
N SER A 115 18.05 -4.13 -2.09
CA SER A 115 19.15 -4.89 -1.49
C SER A 115 19.29 -4.64 0.02
N SER A 116 18.93 -3.45 0.49
CA SER A 116 18.92 -3.13 1.92
C SER A 116 17.82 -3.85 2.71
N LEU A 117 16.77 -4.35 2.06
CA LEU A 117 15.74 -5.16 2.69
C LEU A 117 16.29 -6.51 3.19
N ASP A 118 17.33 -7.05 2.54
CA ASP A 118 17.99 -8.28 2.99
C ASP A 118 18.63 -8.14 4.37
N TYR A 119 19.06 -6.94 4.74
CA TYR A 119 19.58 -6.67 6.08
C TYR A 119 18.50 -6.80 7.17
N LEU A 120 17.27 -6.46 6.87
CA LEU A 120 16.14 -6.58 7.81
C LEU A 120 15.79 -8.04 8.11
N ILE A 121 16.14 -8.96 7.20
CA ILE A 121 15.90 -10.40 7.36
C ILE A 121 16.74 -10.98 8.50
N LYS A 122 17.89 -10.38 8.81
CA LYS A 122 18.82 -10.86 9.85
C LYS A 122 18.51 -10.36 11.27
N LEU A 123 17.43 -9.61 11.46
CA LEU A 123 17.06 -9.10 12.77
C LEU A 123 16.48 -10.21 13.66
N LYS A 124 16.80 -10.15 14.96
CA LYS A 124 16.15 -10.99 15.96
C LYS A 124 14.85 -10.35 16.40
N ILE A 125 13.78 -11.13 16.44
CA ILE A 125 12.43 -10.69 16.80
C ILE A 125 12.07 -11.32 18.15
N LEU A 126 11.52 -10.52 19.05
CA LEU A 126 10.97 -11.00 20.30
C LEU A 126 9.62 -11.69 20.05
N TYR A 127 9.58 -13.00 20.25
CA TYR A 127 8.37 -13.80 20.09
C TYR A 127 8.20 -14.71 21.30
N PHE A 128 7.07 -14.59 22.02
CA PHE A 128 6.79 -15.31 23.27
C PHE A 128 7.97 -15.32 24.26
N ASN A 129 8.52 -14.13 24.53
CA ASN A 129 9.61 -13.91 25.47
C ASN A 129 10.98 -14.52 25.06
N GLN A 130 11.14 -14.91 23.78
CA GLN A 130 12.40 -15.41 23.21
C GLN A 130 12.81 -14.57 22.00
N TYR A 131 14.11 -14.30 21.88
CA TYR A 131 14.68 -13.65 20.71
C TYR A 131 14.96 -14.69 19.64
N ILE A 132 14.09 -14.76 18.63
CA ILE A 132 14.20 -15.71 17.51
C ILE A 132 14.71 -14.95 16.27
N PRO A 133 15.74 -15.45 15.55
CA PRO A 133 16.11 -14.91 14.25
C PRO A 133 14.93 -14.97 13.29
N ASN A 134 14.79 -13.97 12.44
CA ASN A 134 13.64 -13.86 11.52
C ASN A 134 13.49 -15.10 10.61
N GLU A 135 14.60 -15.76 10.28
CA GLU A 135 14.64 -16.97 9.45
C GLU A 135 13.92 -18.18 10.10
N PHE A 136 13.87 -18.21 11.44
CA PHE A 136 13.28 -19.31 12.21
C PHE A 136 11.89 -18.97 12.80
N LEU A 137 11.28 -17.89 12.36
CA LEU A 137 9.93 -17.53 12.80
C LEU A 137 8.90 -18.55 12.31
N PRO A 138 7.98 -19.00 13.15
CA PRO A 138 6.91 -19.91 12.74
C PRO A 138 5.97 -19.21 11.75
N ASN A 139 5.42 -19.97 10.80
CA ASN A 139 4.47 -19.45 9.81
C ASN A 139 3.22 -18.79 10.44
N THR A 140 2.91 -19.15 11.68
CA THR A 140 1.80 -18.56 12.45
C THR A 140 2.14 -17.21 13.09
N TYR A 141 3.40 -16.74 13.00
CA TYR A 141 3.86 -15.51 13.64
C TYR A 141 2.97 -14.30 13.31
N ILE A 142 2.73 -14.07 12.01
CA ILE A 142 1.93 -12.93 11.53
C ILE A 142 0.50 -13.02 12.04
N MET A 143 -0.12 -14.19 12.00
CA MET A 143 -1.48 -14.41 12.50
C MET A 143 -1.59 -14.14 14.00
N ASN A 144 -0.67 -14.69 14.78
CA ASN A 144 -0.63 -14.47 16.22
C ASN A 144 -0.42 -12.99 16.54
N TRP A 145 0.46 -12.32 15.80
CA TRP A 145 0.72 -10.90 15.97
C TRP A 145 -0.52 -10.05 15.66
N ILE A 146 -1.25 -10.33 14.58
CA ILE A 146 -2.50 -9.66 14.22
C ILE A 146 -3.55 -9.86 15.32
N ILE A 147 -3.72 -11.10 15.81
CA ILE A 147 -4.70 -11.43 16.85
C ILE A 147 -4.40 -10.68 18.15
N ILE A 148 -3.14 -10.64 18.59
CA ILE A 148 -2.73 -9.98 19.83
C ILE A 148 -2.80 -8.45 19.71
N SER A 149 -2.45 -7.91 18.55
CA SER A 149 -2.33 -6.46 18.34
C SER A 149 -3.64 -5.78 17.94
N SER A 150 -4.61 -6.53 17.43
CA SER A 150 -5.88 -5.96 16.96
C SER A 150 -6.92 -5.88 18.07
N PRO A 151 -7.65 -4.77 18.22
CA PRO A 151 -8.77 -4.68 19.15
C PRO A 151 -9.85 -5.71 18.80
N ILE A 152 -10.37 -6.41 19.80
CA ILE A 152 -11.36 -7.49 19.64
C ILE A 152 -12.57 -7.03 18.81
N PHE A 153 -13.08 -5.82 19.08
CA PHE A 153 -14.20 -5.26 18.31
C PHE A 153 -13.91 -5.14 16.81
N GLN A 154 -12.68 -4.75 16.44
CA GLN A 154 -12.28 -4.61 15.04
C GLN A 154 -12.26 -5.98 14.34
N MET A 155 -11.80 -7.03 15.02
CA MET A 155 -11.82 -8.39 14.51
C MET A 155 -13.25 -8.90 14.32
N ILE A 156 -14.13 -8.65 15.30
CA ILE A 156 -15.56 -9.03 15.23
C ILE A 156 -16.23 -8.35 14.03
N PHE A 157 -16.08 -7.04 13.88
CA PHE A 157 -16.66 -6.29 12.75
C PHE A 157 -16.08 -6.75 11.40
N PHE A 158 -14.80 -7.06 11.36
CA PHE A 158 -14.18 -7.61 10.13
C PHE A 158 -14.81 -8.95 9.74
N LEU A 159 -14.97 -9.88 10.71
CA LEU A 159 -15.60 -11.18 10.48
C LEU A 159 -17.06 -11.04 10.04
N PHE A 160 -17.85 -10.17 10.67
CA PHE A 160 -19.22 -9.90 10.25
C PHE A 160 -19.29 -9.30 8.86
N GLY A 161 -18.45 -8.32 8.54
CA GLY A 161 -18.39 -7.70 7.22
C GLY A 161 -18.00 -8.73 6.13
N PHE A 162 -17.00 -9.55 6.41
CA PHE A 162 -16.56 -10.60 5.50
C PHE A 162 -17.64 -11.66 5.27
N MET A 163 -18.31 -12.12 6.33
CA MET A 163 -19.40 -13.09 6.22
C MET A 163 -20.60 -12.52 5.46
N PHE A 164 -21.00 -11.29 5.74
CA PHE A 164 -22.09 -10.63 5.04
C PHE A 164 -21.80 -10.44 3.54
N TYR A 165 -20.57 -9.99 3.23
CA TYR A 165 -20.14 -9.82 1.84
C TYR A 165 -20.09 -11.16 1.09
N SER A 166 -19.54 -12.21 1.72
CA SER A 166 -19.46 -13.54 1.14
C SER A 166 -20.85 -14.10 0.83
N ILE A 167 -21.81 -13.99 1.75
CA ILE A 167 -23.20 -14.43 1.52
C ILE A 167 -23.83 -13.66 0.34
N ARG A 168 -23.59 -12.34 0.26
CA ARG A 168 -24.12 -11.52 -0.83
C ARG A 168 -23.47 -11.83 -2.18
N PHE A 169 -22.19 -12.15 -2.17
CA PHE A 169 -21.45 -12.57 -3.37
C PHE A 169 -22.00 -13.89 -3.93
N PHE A 170 -22.14 -14.92 -3.07
CA PHE A 170 -22.68 -16.21 -3.50
C PHE A 170 -24.16 -16.17 -3.91
N LYS A 171 -24.94 -15.22 -3.44
CA LYS A 171 -26.35 -15.03 -3.90
C LYS A 171 -26.46 -14.34 -5.27
N ARG A 172 -25.40 -13.75 -5.80
CA ARG A 172 -25.39 -13.09 -7.11
C ARG A 172 -24.96 -14.02 -8.26
N PHE A 173 -24.42 -15.19 -7.93
CA PHE A 173 -24.14 -16.29 -8.85
C PHE A 173 -25.17 -17.41 -8.66
#